data_53953bbeb8ee9f86393fa5b14fc17fe7
#
_entry.id   53953bbeb8ee9f86393fa5b14fc17fe7
#
_cell.length_a   1.000
_cell.length_b   1.000
_cell.length_c   1.000
_cell.angle_alpha   90.00
_cell.angle_beta   90.00
_cell.angle_gamma   90.00
#
_symmetry.space_group_name_H-M   'P 1'
#
loop_
_entity.id
_entity.type
_entity.pdbx_description
1 polymer ?
#
loop_
_entity_poly.entity_id
_entity_poly.type
_entity_poly.pdbx_seq_one_letter_code
_entity_poly.pdbx_strand_id
1 'polypeptide(L)'
;MKKYITSESVTEGHPDKVCDQISDQILDTALSQDKESKMAVECTIKDNLIFIYGESSTKVKIPYEKIAKEVIKEIGYNEEYEVITKISNQSKEISRAVNKEKISAGDQGIMFGYATDETKELMPLPILLANKLTEKLSIERKKNKDSILLPDGKSQVTVEYIDDTPKRIDTIIVSSSHKESVSLEELRKYIKKEIIESVIPKKYIDNNTKIMINPAGTFITSGSFADSGTTGRKIVVDSYGGSAKVGGGCFSSKDPSKVDRSGAYYARYVAKNIVHNKLAKRCEVSVSYAIGYDKPIHIGIDTFGTNKVSIEKIYDFVNKNFNFSVDNIIKELNLYNVEYYKVASYGHFGRENLNLPWEKTKEFNQWILLKWHLKILITHHLHHFFHFFKLIK
;
A
#
# COMPACT_ATOMS: atom_id res chain seq x y z
N MET A 1 -27.81 1.16 1.91
CA MET A 1 -27.45 2.61 1.79
C MET A 1 -26.55 2.79 0.57
N LYS A 2 -26.78 3.85 -0.23
CA LYS A 2 -25.93 4.20 -1.38
C LYS A 2 -24.80 5.12 -0.94
N LYS A 3 -23.56 4.83 -1.34
CA LYS A 3 -22.37 5.68 -1.10
C LYS A 3 -21.41 5.61 -2.28
N TYR A 4 -20.50 6.58 -2.36
CA TYR A 4 -19.42 6.61 -3.33
C TYR A 4 -18.08 6.61 -2.61
N ILE A 5 -17.13 5.84 -3.13
CA ILE A 5 -15.74 5.84 -2.65
C ILE A 5 -14.84 6.14 -3.84
N THR A 6 -13.97 7.12 -3.66
CA THR A 6 -13.01 7.55 -4.68
C THR A 6 -11.60 7.24 -4.20
N SER A 7 -10.77 6.75 -5.10
CA SER A 7 -9.33 6.59 -4.88
C SER A 7 -8.56 7.07 -6.10
N GLU A 8 -7.38 7.62 -5.86
CA GLU A 8 -6.45 8.04 -6.90
C GLU A 8 -5.16 7.23 -6.86
N SER A 9 -4.44 7.22 -7.95
CA SER A 9 -3.08 6.71 -8.03
C SER A 9 -2.24 7.55 -9.00
N VAL A 10 -0.93 7.40 -8.93
CA VAL A 10 0.02 8.10 -9.78
C VAL A 10 1.04 7.13 -10.37
N THR A 11 1.59 7.48 -11.53
CA THR A 11 2.63 6.66 -12.18
C THR A 11 3.98 6.78 -11.46
N GLU A 12 4.91 5.90 -11.83
CA GLU A 12 6.31 5.93 -11.36
C GLU A 12 7.02 7.26 -11.67
N GLY A 13 6.58 7.99 -12.73
CA GLY A 13 7.15 9.27 -13.13
C GLY A 13 6.57 10.49 -12.41
N HIS A 14 5.56 10.33 -11.56
CA HIS A 14 5.09 11.43 -10.72
C HIS A 14 6.21 11.86 -9.76
N PRO A 15 6.48 13.18 -9.56
CA PRO A 15 7.63 13.66 -8.78
C PRO A 15 7.74 13.06 -7.37
N ASP A 16 6.63 12.95 -6.65
CA ASP A 16 6.64 12.30 -5.32
C ASP A 16 7.04 10.83 -5.42
N LYS A 17 6.60 10.11 -6.46
CA LYS A 17 6.95 8.70 -6.67
C LYS A 17 8.36 8.51 -7.19
N VAL A 18 8.90 9.44 -7.91
CA VAL A 18 10.35 9.48 -8.24
C VAL A 18 11.15 9.52 -6.94
N CYS A 19 10.76 10.40 -5.99
CA CYS A 19 11.42 10.49 -4.69
C CYS A 19 11.30 9.21 -3.86
N ASP A 20 10.13 8.58 -3.81
CA ASP A 20 9.91 7.33 -3.12
C ASP A 20 10.80 6.21 -3.69
N GLN A 21 10.90 6.11 -5.01
CA GLN A 21 11.74 5.13 -5.70
C GLN A 21 13.23 5.36 -5.43
N ILE A 22 13.71 6.60 -5.48
CA ILE A 22 15.11 6.93 -5.14
C ILE A 22 15.41 6.51 -3.69
N SER A 23 14.56 6.87 -2.74
CA SER A 23 14.73 6.55 -1.32
C SER A 23 14.74 5.04 -1.06
N ASP A 24 13.84 4.30 -1.69
CA ASP A 24 13.77 2.85 -1.52
C ASP A 24 14.90 2.11 -2.26
N GLN A 25 15.38 2.61 -3.41
CA GLN A 25 16.57 2.06 -4.07
C GLN A 25 17.84 2.28 -3.25
N ILE A 26 17.96 3.42 -2.56
CA ILE A 26 19.05 3.69 -1.60
C ILE A 26 18.98 2.68 -0.45
N LEU A 27 17.79 2.45 0.11
CA LEU A 27 17.58 1.46 1.17
C LEU A 27 17.93 0.04 0.72
N ASP A 28 17.47 -0.39 -0.44
CA ASP A 28 17.74 -1.72 -1.01
C ASP A 28 19.26 -1.91 -1.24
N THR A 29 19.95 -0.88 -1.71
CA THR A 29 21.40 -0.89 -1.88
C THR A 29 22.12 -1.12 -0.54
N ALA A 30 21.66 -0.48 0.53
CA ALA A 30 22.23 -0.68 1.87
C ALA A 30 21.96 -2.10 2.38
N LEU A 31 20.68 -2.52 2.37
CA LEU A 31 20.24 -3.80 2.92
C LEU A 31 20.79 -5.01 2.15
N SER A 32 21.09 -4.88 0.88
CA SER A 32 21.69 -5.96 0.09
C SER A 32 23.10 -6.34 0.55
N GLN A 33 23.84 -5.38 1.12
CA GLN A 33 25.24 -5.55 1.56
C GLN A 33 25.38 -5.57 3.08
N ASP A 34 24.52 -4.88 3.81
CA ASP A 34 24.53 -4.79 5.28
C ASP A 34 23.09 -4.83 5.81
N LYS A 35 22.65 -6.01 6.27
CA LYS A 35 21.30 -6.21 6.83
C LYS A 35 21.06 -5.45 8.14
N GLU A 36 22.12 -4.97 8.80
CA GLU A 36 22.04 -4.19 10.02
C GLU A 36 21.86 -2.68 9.76
N SER A 37 21.88 -2.26 8.49
CA SER A 37 21.73 -0.86 8.09
C SER A 37 20.49 -0.23 8.70
N LYS A 38 20.63 0.96 9.29
CA LYS A 38 19.55 1.80 9.79
C LYS A 38 19.45 3.03 8.91
N MET A 39 18.32 3.16 8.22
CA MET A 39 18.14 4.13 7.15
C MET A 39 16.85 4.92 7.35
N ALA A 40 16.95 6.23 7.17
CA ALA A 40 15.85 7.16 7.00
C ALA A 40 16.34 8.26 6.03
N VAL A 41 16.50 7.88 4.74
CA VAL A 41 17.05 8.75 3.70
C VAL A 41 15.95 9.12 2.73
N GLU A 42 15.57 10.37 2.77
CA GLU A 42 14.52 10.97 1.97
C GLU A 42 15.12 11.80 0.83
N CYS A 43 14.30 12.14 -0.15
CA CYS A 43 14.71 13.11 -1.15
C CYS A 43 13.56 14.04 -1.53
N THR A 44 13.93 15.17 -2.12
CA THR A 44 13.01 16.09 -2.78
C THR A 44 13.55 16.43 -4.17
N ILE A 45 12.64 16.72 -5.09
CA ILE A 45 12.96 17.03 -6.48
C ILE A 45 12.16 18.24 -6.95
N LYS A 46 12.82 19.14 -7.67
CA LYS A 46 12.18 20.23 -8.43
C LYS A 46 13.08 20.62 -9.59
N ASP A 47 12.47 20.82 -10.76
CA ASP A 47 13.17 21.06 -12.00
C ASP A 47 14.28 20.00 -12.22
N ASN A 48 15.52 20.40 -12.40
CA ASN A 48 16.67 19.50 -12.56
C ASN A 48 17.48 19.29 -11.28
N LEU A 49 16.94 19.65 -10.09
CA LEU A 49 17.64 19.52 -8.81
C LEU A 49 17.01 18.39 -7.96
N ILE A 50 17.86 17.49 -7.48
CA ILE A 50 17.52 16.48 -6.48
C ILE A 50 18.31 16.76 -5.22
N PHE A 51 17.62 16.86 -4.08
CA PHE A 51 18.27 16.95 -2.78
C PHE A 51 17.96 15.67 -1.96
N ILE A 52 19.02 14.93 -1.63
CA ILE A 52 18.95 13.70 -0.83
C ILE A 52 19.47 14.01 0.56
N TYR A 53 18.65 13.74 1.58
CA TYR A 53 18.97 14.09 2.96
C TYR A 53 18.44 13.05 3.94
N GLY A 54 18.95 13.09 5.16
CA GLY A 54 18.46 12.22 6.22
C GLY A 54 19.57 11.53 6.99
N GLU A 55 19.23 10.36 7.54
CA GLU A 55 20.08 9.62 8.45
C GLU A 55 20.41 8.24 7.89
N SER A 56 21.68 7.86 7.99
CA SER A 56 22.18 6.57 7.56
C SER A 56 23.26 6.07 8.54
N SER A 57 23.03 4.89 9.10
CA SER A 57 24.00 4.15 9.88
C SER A 57 24.21 2.79 9.22
N THR A 58 25.23 2.68 8.40
CA THR A 58 25.56 1.47 7.61
C THR A 58 27.08 1.39 7.40
N LYS A 59 27.58 0.18 7.18
CA LYS A 59 28.96 -0.08 6.77
C LYS A 59 29.18 0.10 5.26
N VAL A 60 28.11 0.28 4.51
CA VAL A 60 28.12 0.37 3.05
C VAL A 60 28.42 1.80 2.60
N LYS A 61 29.33 1.94 1.63
CA LYS A 61 29.53 3.21 0.93
C LYS A 61 28.48 3.35 -0.16
N ILE A 62 27.41 4.11 0.11
CA ILE A 62 26.28 4.26 -0.79
C ILE A 62 26.57 5.34 -1.84
N PRO A 63 26.47 5.03 -3.14
CA PRO A 63 26.65 6.00 -4.22
C PRO A 63 25.34 6.77 -4.52
N TYR A 64 24.91 7.65 -3.62
CA TYR A 64 23.62 8.33 -3.65
C TYR A 64 23.31 9.01 -4.99
N GLU A 65 24.25 9.81 -5.52
CA GLU A 65 24.08 10.51 -6.79
C GLU A 65 23.87 9.54 -7.96
N LYS A 66 24.69 8.47 -8.01
CA LYS A 66 24.58 7.45 -9.05
C LYS A 66 23.21 6.78 -9.02
N ILE A 67 22.75 6.36 -7.81
CA ILE A 67 21.44 5.72 -7.62
C ILE A 67 20.32 6.63 -8.10
N ALA A 68 20.32 7.91 -7.71
CA ALA A 68 19.28 8.85 -8.13
C ALA A 68 19.20 9.01 -9.64
N LYS A 69 20.36 9.18 -10.31
CA LYS A 69 20.44 9.31 -11.76
C LYS A 69 20.01 8.03 -12.50
N GLU A 70 20.37 6.86 -11.98
CA GLU A 70 19.95 5.56 -12.54
C GLU A 70 18.44 5.36 -12.42
N VAL A 71 17.83 5.65 -11.26
CA VAL A 71 16.37 5.56 -11.06
C VAL A 71 15.62 6.50 -12.02
N ILE A 72 16.05 7.74 -12.14
CA ILE A 72 15.43 8.71 -13.06
C ILE A 72 15.49 8.24 -14.51
N LYS A 73 16.63 7.72 -14.92
CA LYS A 73 16.82 7.18 -16.27
C LYS A 73 15.95 5.93 -16.52
N GLU A 74 15.83 5.04 -15.53
CA GLU A 74 14.96 3.85 -15.62
C GLU A 74 13.49 4.21 -15.72
N ILE A 75 13.06 5.26 -15.01
CA ILE A 75 11.72 5.84 -15.13
C ILE A 75 11.49 6.37 -16.54
N GLY A 76 12.52 6.91 -17.22
CA GLY A 76 12.46 7.37 -18.60
C GLY A 76 12.57 8.89 -18.76
N TYR A 77 13.10 9.58 -17.78
CA TYR A 77 13.52 10.97 -17.88
C TYR A 77 14.96 11.03 -18.40
N ASN A 78 15.23 11.93 -19.35
CA ASN A 78 16.53 12.04 -20.04
C ASN A 78 17.28 13.34 -19.72
N GLU A 79 16.68 14.20 -18.92
CA GLU A 79 17.28 15.47 -18.50
C GLU A 79 18.46 15.22 -17.56
N GLU A 80 19.45 16.09 -17.58
CA GLU A 80 20.57 16.06 -16.65
C GLU A 80 20.16 16.65 -15.30
N TYR A 81 20.41 15.90 -14.23
CA TYR A 81 20.06 16.29 -12.86
C TYR A 81 21.32 16.57 -12.02
N GLU A 82 21.27 17.70 -11.33
CA GLU A 82 22.18 18.00 -10.22
C GLU A 82 21.68 17.28 -8.96
N VAL A 83 22.60 16.63 -8.23
CA VAL A 83 22.27 15.91 -7.00
C VAL A 83 23.09 16.45 -5.84
N ILE A 84 22.40 17.01 -4.85
CA ILE A 84 23.01 17.47 -3.60
C ILE A 84 22.68 16.46 -2.50
N THR A 85 23.65 16.13 -1.67
CA THR A 85 23.46 15.16 -0.58
C THR A 85 23.83 15.76 0.77
N LYS A 86 22.98 15.49 1.80
CA LYS A 86 23.24 15.85 3.21
C LYS A 86 22.82 14.69 4.11
N ILE A 87 23.74 13.80 4.36
CA ILE A 87 23.51 12.59 5.17
C ILE A 87 24.29 12.71 6.49
N SER A 88 23.63 12.37 7.59
CA SER A 88 24.24 12.28 8.92
C SER A 88 24.01 10.90 9.53
N ASN A 89 24.74 10.60 10.61
CA ASN A 89 24.47 9.39 11.40
C ASN A 89 23.20 9.62 12.25
N GLN A 90 22.50 8.52 12.55
CA GLN A 90 21.38 8.54 13.49
C GLN A 90 21.82 9.09 14.86
N SER A 91 20.96 9.85 15.53
CA SER A 91 21.27 10.40 16.85
C SER A 91 21.60 9.29 17.86
N LYS A 92 22.54 9.58 18.79
CA LYS A 92 22.95 8.61 19.80
C LYS A 92 21.81 8.25 20.76
N GLU A 93 20.90 9.17 21.03
CA GLU A 93 19.74 8.98 21.90
C GLU A 93 18.76 7.98 21.29
N ILE A 94 18.40 8.16 20.04
CA ILE A 94 17.51 7.25 19.29
C ILE A 94 18.18 5.89 19.17
N SER A 95 19.45 5.85 18.79
CA SER A 95 20.20 4.60 18.65
C SER A 95 20.21 3.77 19.95
N ARG A 96 20.41 4.42 21.13
CA ARG A 96 20.35 3.74 22.43
C ARG A 96 18.95 3.26 22.81
N ALA A 97 17.91 3.98 22.43
CA ALA A 97 16.52 3.62 22.71
C ALA A 97 16.08 2.38 21.90
N VAL A 98 16.58 2.21 20.68
CA VAL A 98 16.14 1.21 19.71
C VAL A 98 17.00 -0.04 19.72
N ASN A 99 18.33 0.09 19.89
CA ASN A 99 19.30 -1.01 19.85
C ASN A 99 19.51 -1.64 21.23
N LYS A 100 18.47 -2.28 21.76
CA LYS A 100 18.52 -3.13 22.96
C LYS A 100 18.73 -4.58 22.55
N GLU A 101 18.71 -5.51 23.51
CA GLU A 101 18.73 -6.97 23.24
C GLU A 101 17.63 -7.41 22.24
N LYS A 102 16.52 -6.67 22.19
CA LYS A 102 15.44 -6.85 21.20
C LYS A 102 15.23 -5.55 20.43
N ILE A 103 14.93 -5.67 19.15
CA ILE A 103 14.60 -4.53 18.31
C ILE A 103 13.31 -3.90 18.84
N SER A 104 13.38 -2.62 19.18
CA SER A 104 12.26 -1.83 19.70
C SER A 104 11.81 -0.80 18.67
N ALA A 105 10.58 -0.28 18.85
CA ALA A 105 10.05 0.78 17.98
C ALA A 105 10.92 2.03 18.03
N GLY A 106 11.29 2.52 16.86
CA GLY A 106 12.15 3.73 16.71
C GLY A 106 11.37 5.02 16.86
N ASP A 107 10.04 4.96 16.92
CA ASP A 107 9.16 6.11 17.07
C ASP A 107 7.84 5.68 17.72
N GLN A 108 7.07 6.67 18.13
CA GLN A 108 5.66 6.51 18.46
C GLN A 108 4.82 6.65 17.19
N GLY A 109 3.66 5.99 17.12
CA GLY A 109 2.77 6.14 15.99
C GLY A 109 1.61 5.16 16.00
N ILE A 110 0.69 5.37 15.07
CA ILE A 110 -0.41 4.45 14.78
C ILE A 110 -0.35 4.03 13.32
N MET A 111 -0.46 2.73 13.06
CA MET A 111 -0.44 2.13 11.73
C MET A 111 -1.74 1.37 11.51
N PHE A 112 -2.19 1.30 10.25
CA PHE A 112 -3.42 0.64 9.88
C PHE A 112 -3.15 -0.42 8.81
N GLY A 113 -3.82 -1.57 8.97
CA GLY A 113 -3.95 -2.59 7.94
C GLY A 113 -5.41 -2.78 7.60
N TYR A 114 -5.73 -3.04 6.34
CA TYR A 114 -7.11 -3.24 5.90
C TYR A 114 -7.21 -4.38 4.89
N ALA A 115 -8.33 -5.08 4.91
CA ALA A 115 -8.71 -6.07 3.90
C ALA A 115 -10.21 -6.11 3.72
N THR A 116 -10.66 -6.45 2.52
CA THR A 116 -12.08 -6.63 2.17
C THR A 116 -12.23 -7.72 1.12
N ASP A 117 -13.32 -8.48 1.15
CA ASP A 117 -13.58 -9.60 0.23
C ASP A 117 -14.17 -9.18 -1.13
N GLU A 118 -14.15 -7.88 -1.44
CA GLU A 118 -14.71 -7.35 -2.69
C GLU A 118 -13.85 -7.60 -3.95
N THR A 119 -12.56 -7.92 -3.75
CA THR A 119 -11.63 -8.31 -4.83
C THR A 119 -10.84 -9.55 -4.44
N LYS A 120 -10.26 -10.25 -5.43
CA LYS A 120 -9.46 -11.45 -5.17
C LYS A 120 -8.18 -11.13 -4.38
N GLU A 121 -7.64 -9.92 -4.55
CA GLU A 121 -6.48 -9.40 -3.84
C GLU A 121 -6.80 -9.02 -2.38
N LEU A 122 -8.08 -9.12 -2.00
CA LEU A 122 -8.62 -8.65 -0.72
C LEU A 122 -8.30 -7.16 -0.48
N MET A 123 -8.43 -6.36 -1.55
CA MET A 123 -8.23 -4.91 -1.58
C MET A 123 -9.52 -4.17 -1.93
N PRO A 124 -9.67 -2.90 -1.52
CA PRO A 124 -10.75 -2.06 -2.00
C PRO A 124 -10.69 -1.86 -3.51
N LEU A 125 -11.83 -2.02 -4.17
CA LEU A 125 -11.92 -1.93 -5.63
C LEU A 125 -11.44 -0.59 -6.20
N PRO A 126 -11.77 0.61 -5.62
CA PRO A 126 -11.35 1.88 -6.20
C PRO A 126 -9.84 2.04 -6.29
N ILE A 127 -9.11 1.77 -5.20
CA ILE A 127 -7.64 1.91 -5.18
C ILE A 127 -6.96 0.84 -6.02
N LEU A 128 -7.47 -0.39 -6.00
CA LEU A 128 -6.93 -1.45 -6.84
C LEU A 128 -7.01 -1.11 -8.33
N LEU A 129 -8.15 -0.57 -8.78
CA LEU A 129 -8.30 -0.16 -10.18
C LEU A 129 -7.48 1.08 -10.51
N ALA A 130 -7.40 2.06 -9.60
CA ALA A 130 -6.57 3.24 -9.81
C ALA A 130 -5.09 2.85 -9.97
N ASN A 131 -4.56 1.99 -9.10
CA ASN A 131 -3.18 1.48 -9.20
C ASN A 131 -2.95 0.71 -10.51
N LYS A 132 -3.88 -0.18 -10.89
CA LYS A 132 -3.78 -0.94 -12.15
C LYS A 132 -3.80 -0.03 -13.38
N LEU A 133 -4.54 1.08 -13.37
CA LEU A 133 -4.56 2.05 -14.47
C LEU A 133 -3.20 2.75 -14.63
N THR A 134 -2.61 3.21 -13.53
CA THR A 134 -1.29 3.88 -13.57
C THR A 134 -0.15 2.91 -13.89
N GLU A 135 -0.19 1.69 -13.35
CA GLU A 135 0.75 0.63 -13.71
C GLU A 135 0.66 0.29 -15.21
N LYS A 136 -0.57 0.21 -15.76
CA LYS A 136 -0.79 -0.07 -17.18
C LYS A 136 -0.27 1.05 -18.08
N LEU A 137 -0.43 2.34 -17.69
CA LEU A 137 0.18 3.45 -18.42
C LEU A 137 1.70 3.26 -18.55
N SER A 138 2.39 2.89 -17.48
CA SER A 138 3.84 2.68 -17.51
C SER A 138 4.24 1.44 -18.29
N ILE A 139 3.49 0.35 -18.19
CA ILE A 139 3.71 -0.85 -19.00
C ILE A 139 3.59 -0.52 -20.49
N GLU A 140 2.52 0.16 -20.92
CA GLU A 140 2.33 0.52 -22.33
C GLU A 140 3.40 1.50 -22.82
N ARG A 141 3.79 2.47 -21.99
CA ARG A 141 4.88 3.39 -22.30
C ARG A 141 6.21 2.65 -22.54
N LYS A 142 6.56 1.71 -21.67
CA LYS A 142 7.84 0.97 -21.73
C LYS A 142 7.90 -0.11 -22.82
N LYS A 143 6.75 -0.55 -23.36
CA LYS A 143 6.71 -1.55 -24.44
C LYS A 143 7.35 -1.07 -25.73
N ASN A 144 7.25 0.22 -26.04
CA ASN A 144 7.72 0.78 -27.27
C ASN A 144 8.54 2.05 -26.99
N LYS A 145 9.76 2.13 -27.53
CA LYS A 145 10.61 3.34 -27.44
C LYS A 145 9.95 4.57 -28.09
N ASP A 146 9.08 4.34 -29.09
CA ASP A 146 8.34 5.40 -29.76
C ASP A 146 6.97 5.69 -29.12
N SER A 147 6.72 5.19 -27.90
CA SER A 147 5.48 5.43 -27.19
C SER A 147 5.07 6.91 -27.22
N ILE A 148 3.77 7.14 -27.39
CA ILE A 148 3.17 8.49 -27.31
C ILE A 148 3.08 9.00 -25.87
N LEU A 149 3.15 8.09 -24.87
CA LEU A 149 3.07 8.40 -23.45
C LEU A 149 4.44 8.78 -22.90
N LEU A 150 4.46 9.74 -21.96
CA LEU A 150 5.59 10.13 -21.14
C LEU A 150 5.43 9.60 -19.69
N PRO A 151 6.46 9.71 -18.82
CA PRO A 151 6.47 9.01 -17.55
C PRO A 151 5.41 9.43 -16.53
N ASP A 152 5.00 10.70 -16.49
CA ASP A 152 4.10 11.24 -15.48
C ASP A 152 2.62 11.02 -15.83
N GLY A 153 1.83 10.69 -14.83
CA GLY A 153 0.41 10.49 -15.01
C GLY A 153 -0.33 10.18 -13.70
N LYS A 154 -1.64 10.32 -13.75
CA LYS A 154 -2.56 10.08 -12.62
C LYS A 154 -3.79 9.33 -13.08
N SER A 155 -4.36 8.56 -12.18
CA SER A 155 -5.69 7.98 -12.34
C SER A 155 -6.56 8.28 -11.12
N GLN A 156 -7.87 8.29 -11.32
CA GLN A 156 -8.85 8.35 -10.24
C GLN A 156 -10.05 7.48 -10.62
N VAL A 157 -10.53 6.68 -9.68
CA VAL A 157 -11.71 5.83 -9.86
C VAL A 157 -12.69 6.06 -8.74
N THR A 158 -13.92 6.40 -9.10
CA THR A 158 -15.06 6.52 -8.18
C THR A 158 -16.00 5.35 -8.39
N VAL A 159 -16.23 4.58 -7.33
CA VAL A 159 -17.10 3.39 -7.33
C VAL A 159 -18.34 3.69 -6.51
N GLU A 160 -19.51 3.36 -7.06
CA GLU A 160 -20.79 3.36 -6.37
C GLU A 160 -20.98 2.05 -5.60
N TYR A 161 -21.28 2.16 -4.31
CA TYR A 161 -21.58 1.05 -3.41
C TYR A 161 -23.06 1.09 -3.02
N ILE A 162 -23.67 -0.09 -2.97
CA ILE A 162 -24.99 -0.31 -2.35
C ILE A 162 -24.80 -1.38 -1.26
N ASP A 163 -25.18 -1.03 -0.05
CA ASP A 163 -25.05 -1.90 1.12
C ASP A 163 -23.64 -2.53 1.23
N ASP A 164 -22.65 -1.64 1.17
CA ASP A 164 -21.20 -1.96 1.23
C ASP A 164 -20.67 -2.88 0.12
N THR A 165 -21.43 -3.11 -0.92
CA THR A 165 -21.02 -3.91 -2.08
C THR A 165 -20.78 -3.01 -3.29
N PRO A 166 -19.63 -3.11 -3.98
CA PRO A 166 -19.38 -2.34 -5.21
C PRO A 166 -20.34 -2.77 -6.31
N LYS A 167 -21.02 -1.81 -6.94
CA LYS A 167 -22.04 -2.05 -7.97
C LYS A 167 -21.60 -1.63 -9.35
N ARG A 168 -21.13 -0.39 -9.48
CA ARG A 168 -20.71 0.19 -10.75
C ARG A 168 -19.61 1.23 -10.53
N ILE A 169 -18.88 1.51 -11.58
CA ILE A 169 -17.98 2.65 -11.60
C ILE A 169 -18.76 3.87 -12.06
N ASP A 170 -18.74 4.92 -11.24
CA ASP A 170 -19.37 6.19 -11.57
C ASP A 170 -18.47 7.04 -12.48
N THR A 171 -17.19 7.15 -12.11
CA THR A 171 -16.25 8.02 -12.82
C THR A 171 -14.86 7.39 -12.89
N ILE A 172 -14.25 7.50 -14.06
CA ILE A 172 -12.83 7.18 -14.31
C ILE A 172 -12.17 8.45 -14.84
N ILE A 173 -11.08 8.88 -14.22
CA ILE A 173 -10.24 9.96 -14.73
C ILE A 173 -8.84 9.37 -14.96
N VAL A 174 -8.26 9.61 -16.14
CA VAL A 174 -6.86 9.30 -16.45
C VAL A 174 -6.21 10.53 -17.06
N SER A 175 -5.15 11.00 -16.44
CA SER A 175 -4.29 12.04 -16.99
C SER A 175 -2.91 11.48 -17.23
N SER A 176 -2.39 11.62 -18.43
CA SER A 176 -1.06 11.14 -18.82
C SER A 176 -0.31 12.22 -19.56
N SER A 177 0.94 12.42 -19.20
CA SER A 177 1.86 13.19 -19.99
C SER A 177 2.13 12.50 -21.33
N HIS A 178 2.33 13.30 -22.39
CA HIS A 178 2.43 12.78 -23.75
C HIS A 178 3.37 13.63 -24.60
N LYS A 179 3.85 13.07 -25.71
CA LYS A 179 4.67 13.78 -26.68
C LYS A 179 3.89 14.96 -27.31
N GLU A 180 4.54 16.08 -27.52
CA GLU A 180 3.95 17.29 -28.13
C GLU A 180 3.37 17.05 -29.52
N SER A 181 3.97 16.13 -30.27
CA SER A 181 3.51 15.75 -31.62
C SER A 181 2.19 14.99 -31.65
N VAL A 182 1.63 14.62 -30.49
CA VAL A 182 0.41 13.78 -30.37
C VAL A 182 -0.80 14.66 -30.07
N SER A 183 -1.83 14.57 -30.88
CA SER A 183 -3.09 15.27 -30.63
C SER A 183 -3.84 14.71 -29.42
N LEU A 184 -4.64 15.58 -28.76
CA LEU A 184 -5.48 15.11 -27.64
C LEU A 184 -6.51 14.06 -28.07
N GLU A 185 -6.98 14.10 -29.28
CA GLU A 185 -7.94 13.11 -29.80
C GLU A 185 -7.28 11.74 -29.92
N GLU A 186 -6.08 11.69 -30.50
CA GLU A 186 -5.29 10.46 -30.60
C GLU A 186 -4.95 9.89 -29.24
N LEU A 187 -4.44 10.73 -28.31
CA LEU A 187 -4.15 10.34 -26.94
C LEU A 187 -5.38 9.76 -26.23
N ARG A 188 -6.53 10.43 -26.33
CA ARG A 188 -7.78 9.99 -25.68
C ARG A 188 -8.26 8.65 -26.23
N LYS A 189 -8.18 8.45 -27.54
CA LYS A 189 -8.52 7.18 -28.20
C LYS A 189 -7.59 6.05 -27.73
N TYR A 190 -6.30 6.34 -27.67
CA TYR A 190 -5.28 5.38 -27.23
C TYR A 190 -5.51 4.97 -25.77
N ILE A 191 -5.60 5.94 -24.84
CA ILE A 191 -5.79 5.67 -23.40
C ILE A 191 -7.12 4.94 -23.16
N LYS A 192 -8.19 5.31 -23.84
CA LYS A 192 -9.47 4.61 -23.69
C LYS A 192 -9.33 3.14 -24.04
N LYS A 193 -8.74 2.84 -25.23
CA LYS A 193 -8.67 1.48 -25.76
C LYS A 193 -7.63 0.62 -25.05
N GLU A 194 -6.37 1.12 -24.96
CA GLU A 194 -5.23 0.31 -24.51
C GLU A 194 -5.07 0.29 -22.98
N ILE A 195 -5.59 1.31 -22.28
CA ILE A 195 -5.45 1.43 -20.82
C ILE A 195 -6.77 1.08 -20.13
N ILE A 196 -7.82 1.90 -20.35
CA ILE A 196 -9.06 1.79 -19.57
C ILE A 196 -9.78 0.48 -19.88
N GLU A 197 -10.04 0.18 -21.14
CA GLU A 197 -10.77 -1.02 -21.56
C GLU A 197 -10.01 -2.33 -21.24
N SER A 198 -8.67 -2.28 -21.11
CA SER A 198 -7.86 -3.44 -20.76
C SER A 198 -7.81 -3.71 -19.25
N VAL A 199 -8.02 -2.69 -18.41
CA VAL A 199 -7.91 -2.76 -16.95
C VAL A 199 -9.26 -2.89 -16.28
N ILE A 200 -10.26 -2.15 -16.75
CA ILE A 200 -11.55 -2.03 -16.08
C ILE A 200 -12.47 -3.18 -16.48
N PRO A 201 -12.96 -4.00 -15.51
CA PRO A 201 -13.88 -5.08 -15.82
C PRO A 201 -15.21 -4.54 -16.34
N LYS A 202 -15.65 -5.04 -17.49
CA LYS A 202 -16.90 -4.61 -18.18
C LYS A 202 -18.14 -4.63 -17.29
N LYS A 203 -18.22 -5.56 -16.34
CA LYS A 203 -19.33 -5.70 -15.40
C LYS A 203 -19.57 -4.48 -14.50
N TYR A 204 -18.59 -3.60 -14.38
CA TYR A 204 -18.70 -2.38 -13.58
C TYR A 204 -18.97 -1.11 -14.39
N ILE A 205 -18.99 -1.20 -15.73
CA ILE A 205 -19.24 -0.08 -16.64
C ILE A 205 -20.69 -0.14 -17.15
N ASP A 206 -21.36 1.00 -17.17
CA ASP A 206 -22.66 1.19 -17.78
C ASP A 206 -22.71 2.49 -18.59
N ASN A 207 -23.89 2.81 -19.17
CA ASN A 207 -24.08 4.02 -19.98
C ASN A 207 -23.94 5.34 -19.19
N ASN A 208 -23.98 5.29 -17.86
CA ASN A 208 -23.84 6.44 -16.97
C ASN A 208 -22.40 6.61 -16.45
N THR A 209 -21.50 5.69 -16.77
CA THR A 209 -20.09 5.78 -16.37
C THR A 209 -19.40 6.93 -17.10
N LYS A 210 -18.87 7.88 -16.37
CA LYS A 210 -18.13 9.03 -16.90
C LYS A 210 -16.66 8.65 -17.08
N ILE A 211 -16.13 8.88 -18.29
CA ILE A 211 -14.72 8.66 -18.60
C ILE A 211 -14.12 9.99 -19.03
N MET A 212 -13.14 10.48 -18.29
CA MET A 212 -12.44 11.73 -18.55
C MET A 212 -10.93 11.44 -18.75
N ILE A 213 -10.41 11.80 -19.94
CA ILE A 213 -9.00 11.60 -20.27
C ILE A 213 -8.39 12.94 -20.58
N ASN A 214 -7.33 13.31 -19.85
CA ASN A 214 -6.70 14.64 -19.90
C ASN A 214 -7.76 15.74 -19.95
N PRO A 215 -8.60 15.90 -18.90
CA PRO A 215 -9.71 16.84 -18.93
C PRO A 215 -9.25 18.31 -18.97
N ALA A 216 -8.04 18.60 -18.47
CA ALA A 216 -7.45 19.94 -18.52
C ALA A 216 -6.79 20.27 -19.87
N GLY A 217 -6.73 19.34 -20.82
CA GLY A 217 -6.09 19.53 -22.11
C GLY A 217 -4.73 18.82 -22.21
N THR A 218 -3.77 19.44 -22.92
CA THR A 218 -2.42 18.88 -23.13
C THR A 218 -1.65 18.78 -21.81
N PHE A 219 -0.82 17.74 -21.71
CA PHE A 219 0.07 17.52 -20.56
C PHE A 219 1.47 17.15 -21.08
N ILE A 220 2.24 18.16 -21.48
CA ILE A 220 3.54 18.03 -22.12
C ILE A 220 4.67 18.27 -21.10
N THR A 221 4.68 19.43 -20.45
CA THR A 221 5.59 19.68 -19.32
C THR A 221 5.14 18.82 -18.16
N SER A 222 6.00 17.92 -17.67
CA SER A 222 5.65 16.90 -16.69
C SER A 222 6.81 16.61 -15.74
N GLY A 223 6.57 15.72 -14.77
CA GLY A 223 7.57 15.37 -13.78
C GLY A 223 8.01 16.57 -12.94
N SER A 224 9.28 16.56 -12.54
CA SER A 224 9.86 17.60 -11.67
C SER A 224 9.83 19.01 -12.25
N PHE A 225 9.73 19.16 -13.56
CA PHE A 225 9.62 20.46 -14.22
C PHE A 225 8.22 21.07 -14.10
N ALA A 226 7.19 20.24 -13.97
CA ALA A 226 5.81 20.69 -13.74
C ALA A 226 5.50 20.87 -12.26
N ASP A 227 5.89 19.92 -11.40
CA ASP A 227 5.55 19.88 -9.97
C ASP A 227 6.76 19.45 -9.14
N SER A 228 6.75 19.78 -7.86
CA SER A 228 7.77 19.31 -6.91
C SER A 228 7.41 17.95 -6.35
N GLY A 229 8.43 17.14 -6.06
CA GLY A 229 8.28 15.86 -5.37
C GLY A 229 9.00 15.81 -4.04
N THR A 230 8.49 15.02 -3.14
CA THR A 230 9.13 14.70 -1.87
C THR A 230 8.74 13.28 -1.43
N THR A 231 9.69 12.54 -0.88
CA THR A 231 9.45 11.20 -0.30
C THR A 231 8.31 11.25 0.71
N GLY A 232 7.40 10.28 0.61
CA GLY A 232 6.33 10.10 1.61
C GLY A 232 5.11 10.99 1.45
N ARG A 233 4.91 11.65 0.30
CA ARG A 233 3.73 12.49 0.03
C ARG A 233 2.57 11.75 -0.64
N LYS A 234 2.64 10.43 -0.81
CA LYS A 234 1.61 9.60 -1.46
C LYS A 234 1.14 8.44 -0.58
N ILE A 235 1.11 8.63 0.75
CA ILE A 235 0.77 7.59 1.72
C ILE A 235 -0.63 6.99 1.54
N VAL A 236 -1.60 7.77 1.06
CA VAL A 236 -2.96 7.31 0.76
C VAL A 236 -2.96 6.43 -0.49
N VAL A 237 -2.19 6.81 -1.53
CA VAL A 237 -1.98 6.02 -2.76
C VAL A 237 -1.25 4.72 -2.46
N ASP A 238 -0.28 4.76 -1.56
CA ASP A 238 0.52 3.61 -1.14
C ASP A 238 -0.28 2.56 -0.36
N SER A 239 -1.43 2.95 0.21
CA SER A 239 -2.23 2.11 1.09
C SER A 239 -3.61 1.74 0.51
N TYR A 240 -4.69 2.30 1.00
CA TYR A 240 -6.06 1.82 0.70
C TYR A 240 -6.94 2.87 0.04
N GLY A 241 -6.37 4.01 -0.39
CA GLY A 241 -7.13 5.13 -0.96
C GLY A 241 -8.16 5.69 0.03
N GLY A 242 -9.34 6.00 -0.47
CA GLY A 242 -10.45 6.52 0.33
C GLY A 242 -11.23 5.48 1.16
N SER A 243 -10.74 4.23 1.26
CA SER A 243 -11.54 3.12 1.82
C SER A 243 -11.22 2.81 3.28
N ALA A 244 -10.05 3.16 3.78
CA ALA A 244 -9.60 2.88 5.14
C ALA A 244 -8.74 4.01 5.69
N LYS A 245 -8.49 3.98 6.99
CA LYS A 245 -7.60 4.93 7.64
C LYS A 245 -6.15 4.70 7.24
N VAL A 246 -5.34 5.75 7.33
CA VAL A 246 -3.88 5.69 7.18
C VAL A 246 -3.23 6.27 8.42
N GLY A 247 -2.03 5.79 8.76
CA GLY A 247 -1.18 6.41 9.76
C GLY A 247 -0.53 7.69 9.23
N GLY A 248 0.19 8.39 10.08
CA GLY A 248 0.91 9.61 9.70
C GLY A 248 2.24 9.37 8.99
N GLY A 249 2.83 8.19 9.15
CA GLY A 249 4.16 7.85 8.64
C GLY A 249 4.15 7.28 7.23
N CYS A 250 5.10 7.70 6.40
CA CYS A 250 5.34 7.10 5.09
C CYS A 250 6.07 5.76 5.21
N PHE A 251 6.04 4.99 4.12
CA PHE A 251 6.73 3.70 4.02
C PHE A 251 8.13 3.86 3.45
N SER A 252 8.26 4.49 2.27
CA SER A 252 9.53 4.68 1.58
C SER A 252 10.53 5.43 2.43
N SER A 253 11.82 5.21 2.22
CA SER A 253 12.98 5.68 2.98
C SER A 253 13.32 4.87 4.25
N LYS A 254 12.38 4.20 4.87
CA LYS A 254 12.47 3.62 6.21
C LYS A 254 12.91 2.16 6.18
N ASP A 255 13.97 1.82 6.92
CA ASP A 255 14.36 0.43 7.14
C ASP A 255 13.33 -0.34 8.00
N PRO A 256 13.35 -1.69 8.01
CA PRO A 256 12.36 -2.51 8.71
C PRO A 256 12.20 -2.28 10.21
N SER A 257 13.15 -1.64 10.88
CA SER A 257 13.02 -1.32 12.31
C SER A 257 12.04 -0.16 12.58
N LYS A 258 11.69 0.60 11.54
CA LYS A 258 10.71 1.69 11.62
C LYS A 258 9.30 1.14 11.51
N VAL A 259 8.54 1.26 12.59
CA VAL A 259 7.20 0.67 12.72
C VAL A 259 6.16 1.27 11.77
N ASP A 260 6.37 2.50 11.27
CA ASP A 260 5.52 3.08 10.23
C ASP A 260 5.42 2.17 9.00
N ARG A 261 6.53 1.56 8.59
CA ARG A 261 6.57 0.58 7.50
C ARG A 261 6.23 -0.82 7.99
N SER A 262 7.00 -1.38 8.89
CA SER A 262 6.86 -2.77 9.33
C SER A 262 5.54 -3.07 10.03
N GLY A 263 5.08 -2.17 10.88
CA GLY A 263 3.80 -2.27 11.58
C GLY A 263 2.59 -2.19 10.64
N ALA A 264 2.64 -1.29 9.62
CA ALA A 264 1.60 -1.20 8.61
C ALA A 264 1.52 -2.47 7.75
N TYR A 265 2.66 -3.04 7.34
CA TYR A 265 2.71 -4.28 6.58
C TYR A 265 2.17 -5.46 7.40
N TYR A 266 2.52 -5.54 8.68
CA TYR A 266 2.02 -6.59 9.55
C TYR A 266 0.52 -6.43 9.85
N ALA A 267 0.04 -5.22 10.06
CA ALA A 267 -1.37 -4.93 10.21
C ALA A 267 -2.17 -5.36 8.96
N ARG A 268 -1.64 -5.10 7.73
CA ARG A 268 -2.19 -5.64 6.47
C ARG A 268 -2.21 -7.16 6.46
N TYR A 269 -1.10 -7.78 6.82
CA TYR A 269 -0.99 -9.23 6.87
C TYR A 269 -2.06 -9.85 7.77
N VAL A 270 -2.26 -9.31 8.97
CA VAL A 270 -3.28 -9.78 9.92
C VAL A 270 -4.69 -9.53 9.39
N ALA A 271 -5.00 -8.32 8.91
CA ALA A 271 -6.31 -8.01 8.35
C ALA A 271 -6.66 -8.92 7.17
N LYS A 272 -5.69 -9.17 6.27
CA LYS A 272 -5.85 -10.07 5.13
C LYS A 272 -6.15 -11.50 5.58
N ASN A 273 -5.47 -11.99 6.61
CA ASN A 273 -5.70 -13.34 7.15
C ASN A 273 -7.06 -13.47 7.87
N ILE A 274 -7.55 -12.43 8.53
CA ILE A 274 -8.92 -12.43 9.11
C ILE A 274 -9.97 -12.57 8.01
N VAL A 275 -9.85 -11.81 6.93
CA VAL A 275 -10.81 -11.86 5.81
C VAL A 275 -10.67 -13.16 5.00
N HIS A 276 -9.44 -13.61 4.72
CA HIS A 276 -9.16 -14.85 4.01
C HIS A 276 -9.80 -16.04 4.71
N ASN A 277 -9.67 -16.15 6.05
CA ASN A 277 -10.25 -17.21 6.85
C ASN A 277 -11.76 -17.03 7.13
N LYS A 278 -12.41 -16.09 6.45
CA LYS A 278 -13.87 -15.85 6.50
C LYS A 278 -14.39 -15.47 7.89
N LEU A 279 -13.55 -14.90 8.75
CA LEU A 279 -13.98 -14.41 10.06
C LEU A 279 -14.77 -13.10 9.95
N ALA A 280 -14.48 -12.30 8.94
CA ALA A 280 -15.22 -11.09 8.55
C ALA A 280 -15.18 -10.92 7.03
N LYS A 281 -16.08 -10.08 6.45
CA LYS A 281 -16.00 -9.69 5.04
C LYS A 281 -15.02 -8.56 4.84
N ARG A 282 -14.84 -7.68 5.83
CA ARG A 282 -13.84 -6.63 5.83
C ARG A 282 -13.32 -6.43 7.25
N CYS A 283 -12.07 -6.00 7.33
CA CYS A 283 -11.39 -5.81 8.60
C CYS A 283 -10.34 -4.70 8.49
N GLU A 284 -10.35 -3.81 9.47
CA GLU A 284 -9.28 -2.86 9.75
C GLU A 284 -8.57 -3.28 11.03
N VAL A 285 -7.26 -3.36 10.99
CA VAL A 285 -6.39 -3.61 12.14
C VAL A 285 -5.59 -2.34 12.39
N SER A 286 -5.74 -1.74 13.57
CA SER A 286 -4.91 -0.62 14.03
C SER A 286 -3.89 -1.12 15.04
N VAL A 287 -2.66 -0.63 14.95
CA VAL A 287 -1.59 -0.95 15.90
C VAL A 287 -0.85 0.32 16.26
N SER A 288 -0.59 0.53 17.55
CA SER A 288 0.18 1.68 18.00
C SER A 288 1.38 1.27 18.84
N TYR A 289 2.47 2.00 18.66
CA TYR A 289 3.73 1.77 19.37
C TYR A 289 4.16 3.03 20.11
N ALA A 290 5.02 2.83 21.12
CA ALA A 290 5.78 3.89 21.78
C ALA A 290 7.26 3.66 21.54
N ILE A 291 8.02 4.75 21.42
CA ILE A 291 9.48 4.69 21.23
C ILE A 291 10.16 3.85 22.33
N GLY A 292 11.06 2.98 21.93
CA GLY A 292 11.81 2.13 22.86
C GLY A 292 11.05 0.91 23.43
N TYR A 293 9.80 0.68 22.99
CA TYR A 293 9.04 -0.53 23.33
C TYR A 293 9.11 -1.55 22.20
N ASP A 294 9.30 -2.81 22.53
CA ASP A 294 9.37 -3.92 21.57
C ASP A 294 7.98 -4.44 21.15
N LYS A 295 6.94 -4.14 21.92
CA LYS A 295 5.55 -4.56 21.69
C LYS A 295 4.63 -3.36 21.48
N PRO A 296 3.51 -3.53 20.76
CA PRO A 296 2.51 -2.47 20.64
C PRO A 296 1.89 -2.15 22.00
N ILE A 297 1.51 -0.89 22.19
CA ILE A 297 0.74 -0.44 23.35
C ILE A 297 -0.77 -0.67 23.16
N HIS A 298 -1.23 -0.78 21.91
CA HIS A 298 -2.61 -1.07 21.56
C HIS A 298 -2.72 -1.79 20.23
N ILE A 299 -3.69 -2.71 20.16
CA ILE A 299 -4.15 -3.37 18.93
C ILE A 299 -5.66 -3.24 18.88
N GLY A 300 -6.18 -2.60 17.84
CA GLY A 300 -7.62 -2.48 17.58
C GLY A 300 -8.03 -3.26 16.36
N ILE A 301 -9.22 -3.87 16.40
CA ILE A 301 -9.81 -4.62 15.28
C ILE A 301 -11.22 -4.11 15.06
N ASP A 302 -11.49 -3.58 13.87
CA ASP A 302 -12.82 -3.18 13.43
C ASP A 302 -13.24 -4.01 12.21
N THR A 303 -14.34 -4.71 12.32
CA THR A 303 -14.93 -5.52 11.25
C THR A 303 -16.09 -4.83 10.56
N PHE A 304 -16.41 -3.61 10.96
CA PHE A 304 -17.52 -2.81 10.41
C PHE A 304 -18.87 -3.57 10.47
N GLY A 305 -19.06 -4.37 11.49
CA GLY A 305 -20.27 -5.19 11.65
C GLY A 305 -20.39 -6.35 10.64
N THR A 306 -19.32 -6.70 9.92
CA THR A 306 -19.31 -7.79 8.93
C THR A 306 -18.75 -9.11 9.45
N ASN A 307 -18.41 -9.16 10.73
CA ASN A 307 -17.88 -10.35 11.39
C ASN A 307 -18.90 -11.52 11.37
N LYS A 308 -18.40 -12.72 11.17
CA LYS A 308 -19.18 -13.98 11.16
C LYS A 308 -19.06 -14.77 12.45
N VAL A 309 -18.18 -14.34 13.33
CA VAL A 309 -17.99 -14.83 14.69
C VAL A 309 -17.95 -13.62 15.63
N SER A 310 -18.03 -13.81 16.95
CA SER A 310 -17.95 -12.67 17.87
C SER A 310 -16.59 -11.98 17.78
N ILE A 311 -16.53 -10.69 18.12
CA ILE A 311 -15.30 -9.90 18.04
C ILE A 311 -14.23 -10.45 18.99
N GLU A 312 -14.63 -10.96 20.16
CA GLU A 312 -13.73 -11.60 21.13
C GLU A 312 -13.02 -12.81 20.51
N LYS A 313 -13.72 -13.63 19.71
CA LYS A 313 -13.13 -14.75 18.99
C LYS A 313 -12.13 -14.32 17.91
N ILE A 314 -12.35 -13.16 17.30
CA ILE A 314 -11.37 -12.60 16.36
C ILE A 314 -10.13 -12.14 17.12
N TYR A 315 -10.27 -11.49 18.27
CA TYR A 315 -9.14 -11.14 19.13
C TYR A 315 -8.38 -12.37 19.61
N ASP A 316 -9.07 -13.43 20.05
CA ASP A 316 -8.45 -14.71 20.44
C ASP A 316 -7.67 -15.33 19.28
N PHE A 317 -8.26 -15.32 18.08
CA PHE A 317 -7.60 -15.78 16.86
C PHE A 317 -6.31 -14.98 16.58
N VAL A 318 -6.38 -13.66 16.67
CA VAL A 318 -5.23 -12.77 16.42
C VAL A 318 -4.15 -13.00 17.49
N ASN A 319 -4.51 -12.97 18.76
CA ASN A 319 -3.55 -13.14 19.87
C ASN A 319 -2.85 -14.50 19.85
N LYS A 320 -3.53 -15.54 19.38
CA LYS A 320 -2.97 -16.90 19.31
C LYS A 320 -2.02 -17.08 18.13
N ASN A 321 -2.25 -16.39 17.02
CA ASN A 321 -1.59 -16.70 15.74
C ASN A 321 -0.62 -15.63 15.26
N PHE A 322 -0.62 -14.43 15.85
CA PHE A 322 0.19 -13.29 15.40
C PHE A 322 0.89 -12.61 16.58
N ASN A 323 2.17 -12.31 16.40
CA ASN A 323 2.97 -11.62 17.40
C ASN A 323 3.44 -10.27 16.84
N PHE A 324 2.90 -9.20 17.37
CA PHE A 324 3.15 -7.83 16.94
C PHE A 324 4.44 -7.22 17.54
N SER A 325 5.33 -7.99 18.15
CA SER A 325 6.64 -7.43 18.53
C SER A 325 7.46 -7.08 17.29
N VAL A 326 8.18 -5.96 17.35
CA VAL A 326 8.93 -5.44 16.18
C VAL A 326 9.89 -6.46 15.61
N ASP A 327 10.64 -7.16 16.48
CA ASP A 327 11.57 -8.20 16.08
C ASP A 327 10.86 -9.39 15.38
N ASN A 328 9.69 -9.80 15.89
CA ASN A 328 8.92 -10.87 15.25
C ASN A 328 8.36 -10.45 13.89
N ILE A 329 7.83 -9.25 13.78
CA ILE A 329 7.34 -8.71 12.49
C ILE A 329 8.43 -8.80 11.42
N ILE A 330 9.62 -8.32 11.74
CA ILE A 330 10.75 -8.32 10.82
C ILE A 330 11.13 -9.74 10.41
N LYS A 331 11.19 -10.68 11.37
CA LYS A 331 11.55 -12.07 11.12
C LYS A 331 10.46 -12.82 10.35
N GLU A 332 9.20 -12.73 10.79
CA GLU A 332 8.09 -13.46 10.18
C GLU A 332 7.85 -13.03 8.75
N LEU A 333 7.92 -11.72 8.46
CA LEU A 333 7.79 -11.19 7.11
C LEU A 333 9.12 -11.13 6.35
N ASN A 334 10.23 -11.56 6.96
CA ASN A 334 11.56 -11.55 6.34
C ASN A 334 11.92 -10.19 5.69
N LEU A 335 11.63 -9.10 6.40
CA LEU A 335 11.64 -7.74 5.84
C LEU A 335 13.01 -7.25 5.39
N TYR A 336 14.12 -7.77 5.92
CA TYR A 336 15.46 -7.42 5.46
C TYR A 336 15.83 -8.01 4.09
N ASN A 337 14.99 -8.90 3.52
CA ASN A 337 15.21 -9.51 2.21
C ASN A 337 14.15 -9.08 1.17
N VAL A 338 13.36 -8.07 1.47
CA VAL A 338 12.41 -7.46 0.54
C VAL A 338 13.13 -6.42 -0.32
N GLU A 339 12.81 -6.38 -1.62
CA GLU A 339 13.23 -5.33 -2.55
C GLU A 339 12.15 -4.22 -2.53
N TYR A 340 12.39 -3.18 -1.74
CA TYR A 340 11.42 -2.10 -1.50
C TYR A 340 11.18 -1.21 -2.71
N TYR A 341 12.18 -1.04 -3.58
CA TYR A 341 12.03 -0.33 -4.85
C TYR A 341 10.85 -0.84 -5.67
N LYS A 342 10.59 -2.15 -5.68
CA LYS A 342 9.50 -2.77 -6.44
C LYS A 342 8.10 -2.37 -5.96
N VAL A 343 7.96 -1.92 -4.73
CA VAL A 343 6.68 -1.48 -4.15
C VAL A 343 6.56 0.03 -4.01
N ALA A 344 7.62 0.78 -4.29
CA ALA A 344 7.62 2.23 -4.20
C ALA A 344 6.64 2.93 -5.15
N SER A 345 6.05 2.21 -6.13
CA SER A 345 5.04 2.70 -7.06
C SER A 345 3.86 1.71 -7.14
N TYR A 346 2.68 2.22 -7.50
CA TYR A 346 1.45 1.44 -7.75
C TYR A 346 0.88 0.75 -6.50
N GLY A 347 1.15 1.28 -5.30
CA GLY A 347 0.67 0.77 -4.02
C GLY A 347 1.52 -0.35 -3.43
N HIS A 348 1.58 -0.39 -2.10
CA HIS A 348 2.33 -1.40 -1.35
C HIS A 348 1.53 -2.67 -1.07
N PHE A 349 0.20 -2.64 -1.29
CA PHE A 349 -0.72 -3.72 -0.95
C PHE A 349 -1.48 -4.24 -2.19
N GLY A 350 -1.88 -5.52 -2.13
CA GLY A 350 -2.62 -6.17 -3.21
C GLY A 350 -1.78 -6.53 -4.44
N ARG A 351 -0.46 -6.55 -4.33
CA ARG A 351 0.50 -6.85 -5.41
C ARG A 351 0.93 -8.32 -5.35
N GLU A 352 -0.01 -9.25 -5.57
CA GLU A 352 0.25 -10.70 -5.48
C GLU A 352 1.31 -11.19 -6.46
N ASN A 353 1.47 -10.54 -7.60
CA ASN A 353 2.49 -10.81 -8.61
C ASN A 353 3.93 -10.61 -8.11
N LEU A 354 4.14 -9.85 -7.05
CA LEU A 354 5.45 -9.58 -6.45
C LEU A 354 5.82 -10.56 -5.32
N ASN A 355 4.95 -11.51 -4.98
CA ASN A 355 5.15 -12.49 -3.90
C ASN A 355 5.55 -11.84 -2.54
N LEU A 356 4.93 -10.74 -2.21
CA LEU A 356 5.22 -9.96 -1.00
C LEU A 356 4.85 -10.72 0.27
N PRO A 357 5.70 -10.73 1.32
CA PRO A 357 5.44 -11.52 2.52
C PRO A 357 4.14 -11.13 3.24
N TRP A 358 3.78 -9.85 3.26
CA TRP A 358 2.53 -9.35 3.89
C TRP A 358 1.25 -9.60 3.07
N GLU A 359 1.40 -10.10 1.84
CA GLU A 359 0.26 -10.54 1.03
C GLU A 359 0.01 -12.05 1.12
N LYS A 360 0.86 -12.79 1.84
CA LYS A 360 0.65 -14.23 2.07
C LYS A 360 -0.53 -14.48 3.01
N THR A 361 -1.23 -15.57 2.75
CA THR A 361 -2.32 -16.05 3.63
C THR A 361 -1.95 -17.40 4.22
N LYS A 362 -2.43 -17.65 5.43
CA LYS A 362 -2.31 -18.92 6.14
C LYS A 362 -3.69 -19.54 6.24
N GLU A 363 -3.81 -20.83 5.91
CA GLU A 363 -4.98 -21.62 6.24
C GLU A 363 -4.90 -22.01 7.72
N PHE A 364 -5.81 -21.49 8.52
CA PHE A 364 -5.97 -21.93 9.89
C PHE A 364 -7.04 -23.01 9.92
N ASN A 365 -6.71 -24.22 10.41
CA ASN A 365 -7.53 -25.42 10.39
C ASN A 365 -9.02 -25.12 10.60
N GLN A 366 -9.82 -25.28 9.57
CA GLN A 366 -11.28 -25.08 9.57
C GLN A 366 -11.99 -25.94 10.63
N TRP A 367 -11.36 -27.05 11.10
CA TRP A 367 -11.87 -27.88 12.17
C TRP A 367 -12.06 -27.13 13.50
N ILE A 368 -11.28 -26.11 13.79
CA ILE A 368 -11.46 -25.25 14.97
C ILE A 368 -12.69 -24.37 14.77
N LEU A 369 -12.88 -23.83 13.58
CA LEU A 369 -14.04 -23.01 13.20
C LEU A 369 -15.32 -23.84 13.08
N LEU A 370 -15.24 -25.06 12.54
CA LEU A 370 -16.35 -26.04 12.48
C LEU A 370 -16.76 -26.54 13.87
N LYS A 371 -15.83 -26.88 14.75
CA LYS A 371 -16.15 -27.20 16.15
C LYS A 371 -16.86 -26.05 16.86
N TRP A 372 -16.55 -24.83 16.52
CA TRP A 372 -17.20 -23.66 17.10
C TRP A 372 -18.60 -23.43 16.52
N HIS A 373 -18.80 -23.65 15.21
CA HIS A 373 -20.14 -23.62 14.59
C HIS A 373 -21.04 -24.73 15.08
N LEU A 374 -20.54 -25.96 15.21
CA LEU A 374 -21.30 -27.10 15.77
C LEU A 374 -21.67 -26.88 17.25
N LYS A 375 -20.76 -26.28 18.03
CA LYS A 375 -21.07 -25.99 19.43
C LYS A 375 -22.16 -24.94 19.61
N ILE A 376 -22.24 -23.94 18.70
CA ILE A 376 -23.31 -22.95 18.69
C ILE A 376 -24.64 -23.53 18.23
N LEU A 377 -24.64 -24.36 17.19
CA LEU A 377 -25.84 -25.08 16.74
C LEU A 377 -26.39 -26.01 17.84
N ILE A 378 -25.53 -26.73 18.52
CA ILE A 378 -25.94 -27.66 19.62
C ILE A 378 -26.46 -26.86 20.83
N THR A 379 -25.83 -25.77 21.23
CA THR A 379 -26.34 -24.92 22.34
C THR A 379 -27.64 -24.22 21.99
N HIS A 380 -27.82 -23.74 20.75
CA HIS A 380 -29.08 -23.13 20.32
C HIS A 380 -30.23 -24.14 20.25
N HIS A 381 -29.96 -25.37 19.77
CA HIS A 381 -30.97 -26.46 19.74
C HIS A 381 -31.29 -26.96 21.13
N LEU A 382 -30.31 -27.06 22.02
CA LEU A 382 -30.58 -27.46 23.43
C LEU A 382 -31.39 -26.39 24.17
N HIS A 383 -31.15 -25.08 23.90
CA HIS A 383 -31.95 -24.02 24.53
C HIS A 383 -33.41 -24.00 24.06
N HIS A 384 -33.66 -24.26 22.77
CA HIS A 384 -35.03 -24.45 22.25
C HIS A 384 -35.68 -25.72 22.75
N PHE A 385 -34.92 -26.80 22.92
CA PHE A 385 -35.43 -28.07 23.46
C PHE A 385 -35.82 -27.93 24.94
N PHE A 386 -35.03 -27.25 25.76
CA PHE A 386 -35.36 -26.98 27.16
C PHE A 386 -36.52 -25.99 27.34
N HIS A 387 -36.70 -25.02 26.42
CA HIS A 387 -37.85 -24.13 26.45
C HIS A 387 -39.14 -24.83 26.07
N PHE A 388 -39.08 -25.78 25.14
CA PHE A 388 -40.26 -26.60 24.76
C PHE A 388 -40.75 -27.52 25.90
N PHE A 389 -39.83 -28.08 26.70
CA PHE A 389 -40.20 -28.90 27.88
C PHE A 389 -40.69 -28.08 29.08
N LYS A 390 -40.40 -26.78 29.14
CA LYS A 390 -40.99 -25.90 30.18
C LYS A 390 -42.41 -25.43 29.89
N LEU A 391 -42.87 -25.56 28.64
CA LEU A 391 -44.24 -25.23 28.21
C LEU A 391 -45.23 -26.42 28.29
N ILE A 392 -44.77 -27.62 28.62
CA ILE A 392 -45.57 -28.86 28.72
C ILE A 392 -45.73 -29.29 30.20
N LYS A 393 -45.28 -28.50 31.15
CA LYS A 393 -45.63 -28.59 32.56
C LYS A 393 -46.49 -27.38 32.91
#